data_e9f87c07aabe6f4ac186cb56b76be205
#
_entry.id   e9f87c07aabe6f4ac186cb56b76be205
#
_cell.length_a   1.000
_cell.length_b   1.000
_cell.length_c   1.000
_cell.angle_alpha   90.00
_cell.angle_beta   90.00
_cell.angle_gamma   90.00
#
_symmetry.space_group_name_H-M   'P 1'
#
loop_
_entity.id
_entity.type
_entity.pdbx_description
1 polymer ?
#
loop_
_entity_poly.entity_id
_entity_poly.type
_entity_poly.pdbx_seq_one_letter_code
_entity_poly.pdbx_strand_id
1 'polypeptide(L)'
;CLIFRYIYHYLECSKPFDRLWISSLTDKAIREGLQNLRPGSDYDNLYLSAKARSQADWAVGLNSSQALSISAGYGVWSLGRVQTPTLAMICSRYLENKDFKPQTYFQVKLHTAKDATQFAAISTERFGTKQDADTILERIRSAESVSVLNVETKQANQEPPLLYDLTALQKEANSRHSFSADKTLSVAQSLYESKLISYPRTGSRYISDDVFAEIPALIGQLS
;
A
#
# COMPACT_ATOMS: atom_id res chain seq x y z
N CYS A 1 10.08 -7.71 20.79
CA CYS A 1 11.42 -7.46 21.35
C CYS A 1 11.44 -6.28 22.32
N LEU A 2 10.92 -5.10 21.96
CA LEU A 2 10.91 -3.91 22.81
C LEU A 2 10.13 -4.15 24.11
N ILE A 3 8.92 -4.72 24.02
CA ILE A 3 8.06 -5.04 25.19
C ILE A 3 8.79 -5.99 26.15
N PHE A 4 9.35 -7.09 25.62
CA PHE A 4 10.12 -8.02 26.45
C PHE A 4 11.27 -7.31 27.20
N ARG A 5 12.06 -6.49 26.51
CA ARG A 5 13.16 -5.75 27.11
C ARG A 5 12.70 -4.75 28.17
N TYR A 6 11.58 -4.09 27.97
CA TYR A 6 11.00 -3.21 28.99
C TYR A 6 10.61 -3.99 30.25
N ILE A 7 9.95 -5.13 30.10
CA ILE A 7 9.58 -5.99 31.26
C ILE A 7 10.84 -6.52 31.93
N TYR A 8 11.82 -7.01 31.15
CA TYR A 8 13.08 -7.54 31.65
C TYR A 8 13.83 -6.51 32.49
N HIS A 9 13.96 -5.29 32.03
CA HIS A 9 14.60 -4.21 32.76
C HIS A 9 13.76 -3.70 33.94
N TYR A 10 12.45 -3.63 33.80
CA TYR A 10 11.57 -3.23 34.89
C TYR A 10 11.64 -4.19 36.08
N LEU A 11 11.78 -5.48 35.82
CA LEU A 11 11.93 -6.51 36.84
C LEU A 11 13.38 -6.64 37.34
N GLU A 12 14.29 -5.79 36.92
CA GLU A 12 15.73 -5.86 37.26
C GLU A 12 16.33 -7.26 37.06
N CYS A 13 15.83 -7.97 36.02
CA CYS A 13 16.23 -9.32 35.76
C CYS A 13 17.65 -9.39 35.21
N SER A 14 18.53 -10.16 35.82
CA SER A 14 19.93 -10.36 35.42
C SER A 14 20.18 -11.73 34.74
N LYS A 15 19.15 -12.56 34.60
CA LYS A 15 19.31 -13.88 34.00
C LYS A 15 19.65 -13.76 32.52
N PRO A 16 20.59 -14.53 31.99
CA PRO A 16 20.81 -14.59 30.56
C PRO A 16 19.56 -15.09 29.84
N PHE A 17 19.36 -14.62 28.61
CA PHE A 17 18.27 -15.06 27.76
C PHE A 17 18.73 -15.18 26.32
N ASP A 18 18.13 -16.13 25.62
CA ASP A 18 18.34 -16.33 24.21
C ASP A 18 17.14 -15.83 23.42
N ARG A 19 17.39 -15.50 22.17
CA ARG A 19 16.36 -15.01 21.25
C ARG A 19 16.05 -16.03 20.18
N LEU A 20 14.77 -16.41 20.11
CA LEU A 20 14.18 -17.10 18.99
C LEU A 20 13.87 -16.08 17.87
N TRP A 21 14.36 -16.35 16.66
CA TRP A 21 14.03 -15.57 15.47
C TRP A 21 13.47 -16.50 14.41
N ILE A 22 12.17 -16.36 14.11
CA ILE A 22 11.45 -17.16 13.12
C ILE A 22 10.65 -16.25 12.20
N SER A 23 10.48 -16.66 10.94
CA SER A 23 9.72 -15.93 9.91
C SER A 23 8.32 -16.50 9.71
N SER A 24 8.08 -17.75 10.14
CA SER A 24 6.79 -18.41 10.08
C SER A 24 6.51 -19.18 11.37
N LEU A 25 5.28 -19.64 11.55
CA LEU A 25 4.85 -20.42 12.70
C LEU A 25 4.62 -21.91 12.36
N THR A 26 5.21 -22.39 11.28
CA THR A 26 5.20 -23.81 10.96
C THR A 26 6.03 -24.61 11.97
N ASP A 27 5.66 -25.86 12.22
CA ASP A 27 6.41 -26.74 13.14
C ASP A 27 7.88 -26.85 12.76
N LYS A 28 8.17 -26.86 11.45
CA LYS A 28 9.53 -26.89 10.92
C LYS A 28 10.30 -25.63 11.31
N ALA A 29 9.75 -24.45 11.04
CA ALA A 29 10.41 -23.17 11.35
C ALA A 29 10.64 -23.00 12.85
N ILE A 30 9.68 -23.44 13.69
CA ILE A 30 9.82 -23.39 15.15
C ILE A 30 10.94 -24.31 15.62
N ARG A 31 11.02 -25.55 15.14
CA ARG A 31 12.07 -26.51 15.51
C ARG A 31 13.46 -26.02 15.09
N GLU A 32 13.60 -25.57 13.86
CA GLU A 32 14.85 -25.00 13.35
C GLU A 32 15.25 -23.72 14.12
N GLY A 33 14.30 -22.85 14.43
CA GLY A 33 14.54 -21.66 15.24
C GLY A 33 15.00 -21.98 16.65
N LEU A 34 14.43 -23.00 17.30
CA LEU A 34 14.86 -23.43 18.64
C LEU A 34 16.27 -24.04 18.64
N GLN A 35 16.68 -24.67 17.53
CA GLN A 35 18.05 -25.18 17.38
C GLN A 35 19.07 -24.06 17.10
N ASN A 36 18.61 -22.91 16.60
CA ASN A 36 19.45 -21.77 16.20
C ASN A 36 19.23 -20.53 17.09
N LEU A 37 18.98 -20.74 18.38
CA LEU A 37 18.86 -19.63 19.33
C LEU A 37 20.14 -18.83 19.38
N ARG A 38 20.01 -17.53 19.54
CA ARG A 38 21.15 -16.60 19.65
C ARG A 38 21.10 -15.83 20.97
N PRO A 39 22.26 -15.50 21.56
CA PRO A 39 22.29 -14.69 22.76
C PRO A 39 21.53 -13.40 22.63
N GLY A 40 20.79 -13.02 23.66
CA GLY A 40 20.03 -11.77 23.66
C GLY A 40 20.88 -10.52 23.45
N SER A 41 22.16 -10.56 23.83
CA SER A 41 23.13 -9.47 23.61
C SER A 41 23.35 -9.13 22.13
N ASP A 42 23.29 -10.10 21.24
CA ASP A 42 23.44 -9.87 19.79
C ASP A 42 22.39 -8.90 19.23
N TYR A 43 21.30 -8.68 19.97
CA TYR A 43 20.17 -7.84 19.60
C TYR A 43 20.08 -6.53 20.40
N ASP A 44 21.14 -6.16 21.14
CA ASP A 44 21.16 -4.95 21.95
C ASP A 44 21.04 -3.69 21.09
N ASN A 45 21.73 -3.62 19.96
CA ASN A 45 21.63 -2.50 19.04
C ASN A 45 20.22 -2.36 18.44
N LEU A 46 19.57 -3.49 18.14
CA LEU A 46 18.17 -3.50 17.67
C LEU A 46 17.21 -3.00 18.76
N TYR A 47 17.45 -3.37 20.01
CA TYR A 47 16.69 -2.86 21.15
C TYR A 47 16.91 -1.36 21.34
N LEU A 48 18.16 -0.88 21.32
CA LEU A 48 18.47 0.53 21.49
C LEU A 48 17.86 1.38 20.37
N SER A 49 17.90 0.92 19.13
CA SER A 49 17.24 1.57 18.00
C SER A 49 15.72 1.68 18.20
N ALA A 50 15.08 0.59 18.60
CA ALA A 50 13.63 0.58 18.86
C ALA A 50 13.25 1.48 20.05
N LYS A 51 14.08 1.50 21.10
CA LYS A 51 13.90 2.36 22.27
C LYS A 51 14.05 3.84 21.89
N ALA A 52 15.12 4.20 21.18
CA ALA A 52 15.35 5.57 20.73
C ALA A 52 14.21 6.09 19.85
N ARG A 53 13.72 5.27 18.92
CA ARG A 53 12.56 5.61 18.10
C ARG A 53 11.30 5.86 18.95
N SER A 54 11.01 4.97 19.89
CA SER A 54 9.85 5.13 20.78
C SER A 54 9.92 6.39 21.63
N GLN A 55 11.11 6.69 22.18
CA GLN A 55 11.34 7.89 22.99
C GLN A 55 11.26 9.17 22.17
N ALA A 56 11.81 9.17 20.95
CA ALA A 56 11.73 10.31 20.05
C ALA A 56 10.28 10.59 19.63
N ASP A 57 9.53 9.56 19.26
CA ASP A 57 8.09 9.68 18.90
C ASP A 57 7.29 10.27 20.07
N TRP A 58 7.55 9.80 21.29
CA TRP A 58 6.89 10.31 22.50
C TRP A 58 7.27 11.76 22.80
N ALA A 59 8.56 12.08 22.80
CA ALA A 59 9.04 13.41 23.12
C ALA A 59 8.55 14.46 22.11
N VAL A 60 8.66 14.16 20.82
CA VAL A 60 8.18 15.07 19.76
C VAL A 60 6.65 15.18 19.79
N GLY A 61 5.94 14.06 19.87
CA GLY A 61 4.49 14.06 19.86
C GLY A 61 3.88 14.82 21.06
N LEU A 62 4.41 14.60 22.26
CA LEU A 62 3.93 15.28 23.47
C LEU A 62 4.20 16.78 23.44
N ASN A 63 5.46 17.18 23.23
CA ASN A 63 5.83 18.60 23.27
C ASN A 63 5.18 19.40 22.15
N SER A 64 5.12 18.84 20.94
CA SER A 64 4.48 19.52 19.81
C SER A 64 2.97 19.65 20.00
N SER A 65 2.30 18.63 20.55
CA SER A 65 0.86 18.69 20.85
C SER A 65 0.55 19.73 21.94
N GLN A 66 1.36 19.79 22.98
CA GLN A 66 1.24 20.81 24.02
C GLN A 66 1.45 22.21 23.46
N ALA A 67 2.53 22.43 22.71
CA ALA A 67 2.83 23.72 22.10
C ALA A 67 1.72 24.20 21.17
N LEU A 68 1.18 23.31 20.32
CA LEU A 68 0.07 23.64 19.45
C LEU A 68 -1.20 23.97 20.24
N SER A 69 -1.55 23.19 21.25
CA SER A 69 -2.75 23.41 22.07
C SER A 69 -2.67 24.72 22.85
N ILE A 70 -1.50 25.07 23.39
CA ILE A 70 -1.27 26.35 24.08
C ILE A 70 -1.36 27.50 23.08
N SER A 71 -0.72 27.38 21.90
CA SER A 71 -0.77 28.40 20.86
C SER A 71 -2.17 28.64 20.31
N ALA A 72 -2.97 27.60 20.21
CA ALA A 72 -4.36 27.71 19.75
C ALA A 72 -5.29 28.37 20.80
N GLY A 73 -4.92 28.34 22.07
CA GLY A 73 -5.69 28.96 23.15
C GLY A 73 -6.97 28.24 23.56
N TYR A 74 -7.35 27.17 22.88
CA TYR A 74 -8.53 26.35 23.17
C TYR A 74 -8.38 24.93 22.70
N GLY A 75 -9.02 23.98 23.39
CA GLY A 75 -9.06 22.57 23.02
C GLY A 75 -7.72 21.85 23.20
N VAL A 76 -7.72 20.56 22.82
CA VAL A 76 -6.53 19.70 22.77
C VAL A 76 -6.24 19.35 21.32
N TRP A 77 -5.09 19.80 20.82
CA TRP A 77 -4.65 19.57 19.46
C TRP A 77 -3.49 18.61 19.45
N SER A 78 -3.67 17.45 18.84
CA SER A 78 -2.61 16.43 18.77
C SER A 78 -1.80 16.55 17.49
N LEU A 79 -0.48 16.45 17.64
CA LEU A 79 0.48 16.32 16.56
C LEU A 79 1.16 14.96 16.66
N GLY A 80 1.46 14.37 15.52
CA GLY A 80 2.13 13.08 15.48
C GLY A 80 2.80 12.81 14.14
N ARG A 81 3.82 11.99 14.20
CA ARG A 81 4.67 11.64 13.05
C ARG A 81 3.93 11.05 11.85
N VAL A 82 2.82 10.39 12.07
CA VAL A 82 2.00 9.79 11.00
C VAL A 82 0.75 10.63 10.74
N GLN A 83 0.00 10.98 11.78
CA GLN A 83 -1.28 11.67 11.61
C GLN A 83 -1.14 13.04 10.97
N THR A 84 -0.12 13.82 11.36
CA THR A 84 0.05 15.19 10.85
C THR A 84 0.42 15.23 9.36
N PRO A 85 1.41 14.47 8.88
CA PRO A 85 1.68 14.39 7.44
C PRO A 85 0.50 13.82 6.63
N THR A 86 -0.23 12.86 7.19
CA THR A 86 -1.42 12.30 6.52
C THR A 86 -2.51 13.38 6.37
N LEU A 87 -2.78 14.13 7.42
CA LEU A 87 -3.73 15.24 7.37
C LEU A 87 -3.27 16.32 6.37
N ALA A 88 -1.97 16.67 6.37
CA ALA A 88 -1.42 17.62 5.42
C ALA A 88 -1.62 17.18 3.96
N MET A 89 -1.40 15.91 3.65
CA MET A 89 -1.65 15.36 2.31
C MET A 89 -3.13 15.44 1.92
N ILE A 90 -4.05 15.14 2.85
CA ILE A 90 -5.49 15.25 2.61
C ILE A 90 -5.88 16.70 2.36
N CYS A 91 -5.39 17.64 3.19
CA CYS A 91 -5.64 19.07 3.01
C CYS A 91 -5.08 19.60 1.68
N SER A 92 -3.87 19.23 1.30
CA SER A 92 -3.29 19.59 0.01
C SER A 92 -4.17 19.10 -1.15
N ARG A 93 -4.59 17.86 -1.09
CA ARG A 93 -5.45 17.27 -2.11
C ARG A 93 -6.82 17.93 -2.18
N TYR A 94 -7.37 18.30 -1.03
CA TYR A 94 -8.62 19.07 -0.97
C TYR A 94 -8.48 20.43 -1.63
N LEU A 95 -7.40 21.16 -1.34
CA LEU A 95 -7.13 22.48 -1.94
C LEU A 95 -6.89 22.37 -3.46
N GLU A 96 -6.09 21.41 -3.90
CA GLU A 96 -5.90 21.13 -5.33
C GLU A 96 -7.24 20.89 -6.06
N ASN A 97 -8.13 20.12 -5.43
CA ASN A 97 -9.45 19.83 -6.00
C ASN A 97 -10.33 21.10 -6.00
N LYS A 98 -10.32 21.85 -4.89
CA LYS A 98 -11.10 23.11 -4.75
C LYS A 98 -10.68 24.16 -5.74
N ASP A 99 -9.38 24.31 -5.96
CA ASP A 99 -8.79 25.31 -6.85
C ASP A 99 -8.59 24.80 -8.28
N PHE A 100 -9.08 23.59 -8.57
CA PHE A 100 -8.96 22.97 -9.87
C PHE A 100 -9.67 23.78 -10.94
N LYS A 101 -8.91 24.21 -11.95
CA LYS A 101 -9.42 24.88 -13.14
C LYS A 101 -9.46 23.89 -14.30
N PRO A 102 -10.66 23.49 -14.77
CA PRO A 102 -10.77 22.61 -15.91
C PRO A 102 -10.12 23.25 -17.15
N GLN A 103 -9.30 22.46 -17.84
CA GLN A 103 -8.76 22.86 -19.14
C GLN A 103 -9.43 22.03 -20.23
N THR A 104 -10.07 22.73 -21.15
CA THR A 104 -10.66 22.08 -22.32
C THR A 104 -9.57 21.84 -23.35
N TYR A 105 -9.55 20.64 -23.92
CA TYR A 105 -8.72 20.31 -25.05
C TYR A 105 -9.55 19.57 -26.10
N PHE A 106 -9.07 19.56 -27.33
CA PHE A 106 -9.69 18.91 -28.45
C PHE A 106 -8.77 17.81 -28.99
N GLN A 107 -9.34 16.72 -29.45
CA GLN A 107 -8.63 15.67 -30.16
C GLN A 107 -9.38 15.31 -31.43
N VAL A 108 -8.66 14.99 -32.49
CA VAL A 108 -9.24 14.52 -33.74
C VAL A 108 -9.36 13.01 -33.66
N LYS A 109 -10.55 12.49 -33.94
CA LYS A 109 -10.83 11.07 -34.05
C LYS A 109 -11.17 10.72 -35.49
N LEU A 110 -10.41 9.83 -36.06
CA LEU A 110 -10.61 9.29 -37.41
C LEU A 110 -11.32 7.95 -37.31
N HIS A 111 -12.42 7.78 -38.03
CA HIS A 111 -13.04 6.49 -38.29
C HIS A 111 -12.74 6.09 -39.73
N THR A 112 -12.18 4.93 -39.92
CA THR A 112 -11.79 4.41 -41.23
C THR A 112 -12.08 2.93 -41.32
N ALA A 113 -12.14 2.42 -42.54
CA ALA A 113 -12.35 1.01 -42.81
C ALA A 113 -11.40 0.55 -43.92
N LYS A 114 -10.95 -0.69 -43.80
CA LYS A 114 -10.29 -1.42 -44.87
C LYS A 114 -10.98 -2.77 -45.02
N ASP A 115 -11.49 -3.04 -46.17
CA ASP A 115 -12.31 -4.21 -46.46
C ASP A 115 -13.49 -4.29 -45.45
N ALA A 116 -13.64 -5.41 -44.74
CA ALA A 116 -14.69 -5.59 -43.72
C ALA A 116 -14.28 -5.09 -42.32
N THR A 117 -13.06 -4.60 -42.14
CA THR A 117 -12.55 -4.20 -40.83
C THR A 117 -12.63 -2.69 -40.63
N GLN A 118 -13.36 -2.30 -39.58
CA GLN A 118 -13.45 -0.91 -39.14
C GLN A 118 -12.50 -0.66 -37.96
N PHE A 119 -11.84 0.49 -37.96
CA PHE A 119 -11.00 0.91 -36.85
C PHE A 119 -11.05 2.43 -36.66
N ALA A 120 -10.72 2.86 -35.46
CA ALA A 120 -10.65 4.26 -35.10
C ALA A 120 -9.24 4.61 -34.63
N ALA A 121 -8.74 5.74 -35.10
CA ALA A 121 -7.51 6.36 -34.63
C ALA A 121 -7.81 7.66 -33.92
N ILE A 122 -7.05 8.00 -32.88
CA ILE A 122 -7.19 9.26 -32.14
C ILE A 122 -5.85 9.98 -32.21
N SER A 123 -5.89 11.30 -32.42
CA SER A 123 -4.68 12.12 -32.40
C SER A 123 -3.93 11.94 -31.08
N THR A 124 -2.62 11.74 -31.14
CA THR A 124 -1.75 11.72 -29.96
C THR A 124 -1.63 13.11 -29.35
N GLU A 125 -1.70 14.14 -30.18
CA GLU A 125 -1.67 15.54 -29.80
C GLU A 125 -3.03 16.00 -29.28
N ARG A 126 -3.01 16.83 -28.25
CA ARG A 126 -4.17 17.54 -27.70
C ARG A 126 -4.09 19.00 -28.10
N PHE A 127 -5.13 19.49 -28.76
CA PHE A 127 -5.20 20.87 -29.22
C PHE A 127 -5.87 21.74 -28.16
N GLY A 128 -5.24 22.87 -27.84
CA GLY A 128 -5.77 23.83 -26.86
C GLY A 128 -6.97 24.62 -27.36
N THR A 129 -7.11 24.79 -28.69
CA THR A 129 -8.25 25.45 -29.32
C THR A 129 -8.98 24.53 -30.31
N LYS A 130 -10.26 24.82 -30.49
CA LYS A 130 -11.05 24.12 -31.49
C LYS A 130 -10.54 24.39 -32.90
N GLN A 131 -10.08 25.61 -33.15
CA GLN A 131 -9.60 26.03 -34.46
C GLN A 131 -8.38 25.21 -34.92
N ASP A 132 -7.43 24.94 -34.00
CA ASP A 132 -6.28 24.12 -34.33
C ASP A 132 -6.70 22.68 -34.68
N ALA A 133 -7.64 22.13 -33.92
CA ALA A 133 -8.18 20.79 -34.18
C ALA A 133 -8.95 20.74 -35.52
N ASP A 134 -9.74 21.79 -35.84
CA ASP A 134 -10.51 21.87 -37.09
C ASP A 134 -9.55 22.01 -38.30
N THR A 135 -8.45 22.73 -38.18
CA THR A 135 -7.42 22.81 -39.25
C THR A 135 -6.85 21.47 -39.61
N ILE A 136 -6.53 20.62 -38.58
CA ILE A 136 -6.04 19.27 -38.82
C ILE A 136 -7.15 18.38 -39.38
N LEU A 137 -8.38 18.55 -38.89
CA LEU A 137 -9.53 17.79 -39.39
C LEU A 137 -9.79 18.04 -40.88
N GLU A 138 -9.71 19.27 -41.34
CA GLU A 138 -9.86 19.64 -42.76
C GLU A 138 -8.75 19.06 -43.63
N ARG A 139 -7.50 19.07 -43.15
CA ARG A 139 -6.40 18.39 -43.84
C ARG A 139 -6.61 16.88 -43.98
N ILE A 140 -7.15 16.25 -42.94
CA ILE A 140 -7.45 14.80 -42.98
C ILE A 140 -8.63 14.53 -43.92
N ARG A 141 -9.65 15.38 -43.93
CA ARG A 141 -10.81 15.23 -44.82
C ARG A 141 -10.48 15.40 -46.32
N SER A 142 -9.46 16.22 -46.59
CA SER A 142 -8.98 16.38 -47.98
C SER A 142 -8.10 15.23 -48.46
N ALA A 143 -7.66 14.35 -47.55
CA ALA A 143 -6.86 13.20 -47.92
C ALA A 143 -7.77 12.01 -48.33
N GLU A 144 -7.48 11.43 -49.50
CA GLU A 144 -8.25 10.29 -50.02
C GLU A 144 -7.97 8.98 -49.27
N SER A 145 -6.81 8.88 -48.63
CA SER A 145 -6.39 7.67 -47.92
C SER A 145 -5.48 7.97 -46.73
N VAL A 146 -5.39 7.03 -45.84
CA VAL A 146 -4.44 7.02 -44.72
C VAL A 146 -3.59 5.77 -44.75
N SER A 147 -2.33 5.88 -44.35
CA SER A 147 -1.42 4.73 -44.27
C SER A 147 -0.97 4.47 -42.85
N VAL A 148 -0.86 3.21 -42.48
CA VAL A 148 -0.28 2.78 -41.23
C VAL A 148 1.23 2.84 -41.36
N LEU A 149 1.87 3.74 -40.60
CA LEU A 149 3.32 3.93 -40.65
C LEU A 149 4.10 2.93 -39.81
N ASN A 150 3.53 2.52 -38.69
CA ASN A 150 4.19 1.57 -37.77
C ASN A 150 3.15 0.72 -37.05
N VAL A 151 3.50 -0.54 -36.83
CA VAL A 151 2.74 -1.49 -36.01
C VAL A 151 3.69 -2.08 -34.98
N GLU A 152 3.48 -1.78 -33.71
CA GLU A 152 4.21 -2.41 -32.63
C GLU A 152 3.35 -3.51 -31.99
N THR A 153 3.90 -4.73 -31.99
CA THR A 153 3.31 -5.84 -31.23
C THR A 153 4.16 -6.07 -30.00
N LYS A 154 3.56 -5.89 -28.81
CA LYS A 154 4.22 -6.15 -27.54
C LYS A 154 3.56 -7.33 -26.87
N GLN A 155 4.38 -8.32 -26.52
CA GLN A 155 3.93 -9.40 -25.64
C GLN A 155 3.99 -8.89 -24.20
N ALA A 156 2.86 -8.88 -23.52
CA ALA A 156 2.76 -8.50 -22.12
C ALA A 156 2.35 -9.74 -21.30
N ASN A 157 3.13 -10.02 -20.27
CA ASN A 157 2.75 -11.01 -19.29
C ASN A 157 1.94 -10.32 -18.18
N GLN A 158 0.78 -10.83 -17.88
CA GLN A 158 0.01 -10.40 -16.73
C GLN A 158 0.37 -11.27 -15.54
N GLU A 159 1.08 -10.69 -14.60
CA GLU A 159 1.39 -11.37 -13.34
C GLU A 159 0.12 -11.62 -12.51
N PRO A 160 0.04 -12.75 -11.80
CA PRO A 160 -1.05 -12.99 -10.87
C PRO A 160 -1.03 -11.94 -9.75
N PRO A 161 -2.20 -11.60 -9.18
CA PRO A 161 -2.26 -10.65 -8.08
C PRO A 161 -1.50 -11.19 -6.86
N LEU A 162 -0.81 -10.30 -6.16
CA LEU A 162 -0.16 -10.65 -4.90
C LEU A 162 -1.21 -10.95 -3.82
N LEU A 163 -0.82 -11.69 -2.80
CA LEU A 163 -1.65 -11.93 -1.62
C LEU A 163 -2.02 -10.61 -0.92
N TYR A 164 -3.02 -10.66 -0.05
CA TYR A 164 -3.47 -9.47 0.67
C TYR A 164 -2.52 -9.08 1.81
N ASP A 165 -2.12 -7.82 1.82
CA ASP A 165 -1.82 -7.10 3.06
C ASP A 165 -3.10 -6.45 3.60
N LEU A 166 -3.05 -5.86 4.80
CA LEU A 166 -4.21 -5.21 5.39
C LEU A 166 -4.78 -4.09 4.50
N THR A 167 -3.93 -3.30 3.88
CA THR A 167 -4.36 -2.16 3.05
C THR A 167 -5.07 -2.63 1.77
N ALA A 168 -4.53 -3.64 1.12
CA ALA A 168 -5.16 -4.22 -0.07
C ALA A 168 -6.50 -4.87 0.28
N LEU A 169 -6.58 -5.61 1.40
CA LEU A 169 -7.81 -6.20 1.90
C LEU A 169 -8.87 -5.12 2.21
N GLN A 170 -8.49 -4.05 2.89
CA GLN A 170 -9.42 -2.95 3.20
C GLN A 170 -9.94 -2.26 1.95
N LYS A 171 -9.09 -2.02 0.94
CA LYS A 171 -9.49 -1.41 -0.34
C LYS A 171 -10.48 -2.29 -1.08
N GLU A 172 -10.23 -3.60 -1.16
CA GLU A 172 -11.10 -4.52 -1.87
C GLU A 172 -12.41 -4.77 -1.13
N ALA A 173 -12.38 -4.93 0.19
CA ALA A 173 -13.58 -5.05 1.01
C ALA A 173 -14.46 -3.79 0.94
N ASN A 174 -13.85 -2.61 0.86
CA ASN A 174 -14.59 -1.38 0.64
C ASN A 174 -15.23 -1.35 -0.76
N SER A 175 -14.46 -1.68 -1.80
CA SER A 175 -14.94 -1.65 -3.19
C SER A 175 -16.08 -2.65 -3.45
N ARG A 176 -15.97 -3.87 -2.90
CA ARG A 176 -16.95 -4.96 -3.15
C ARG A 176 -18.14 -4.96 -2.18
N HIS A 177 -17.90 -4.57 -0.94
CA HIS A 177 -18.87 -4.74 0.16
C HIS A 177 -19.15 -3.46 0.93
N SER A 178 -18.57 -2.33 0.52
CA SER A 178 -18.71 -1.03 1.20
C SER A 178 -18.32 -1.09 2.70
N PHE A 179 -17.38 -1.98 3.06
CA PHE A 179 -16.88 -2.05 4.42
C PHE A 179 -15.96 -0.88 4.70
N SER A 180 -16.07 -0.29 5.88
CA SER A 180 -15.06 0.65 6.37
C SER A 180 -13.74 -0.07 6.66
N ALA A 181 -12.64 0.68 6.67
CA ALA A 181 -11.34 0.14 7.04
C ALA A 181 -11.35 -0.51 8.43
N ASP A 182 -12.05 0.13 9.38
CA ASP A 182 -12.18 -0.35 10.76
C ASP A 182 -12.99 -1.64 10.84
N LYS A 183 -14.14 -1.72 10.16
CA LYS A 183 -14.93 -2.95 10.07
C LYS A 183 -14.13 -4.09 9.46
N THR A 184 -13.40 -3.85 8.39
CA THR A 184 -12.56 -4.86 7.74
C THR A 184 -11.49 -5.38 8.70
N LEU A 185 -10.82 -4.49 9.42
CA LEU A 185 -9.83 -4.87 10.42
C LEU A 185 -10.45 -5.68 11.56
N SER A 186 -11.60 -5.28 12.07
CA SER A 186 -12.30 -5.99 13.16
C SER A 186 -12.68 -7.41 12.75
N VAL A 187 -13.22 -7.60 11.54
CA VAL A 187 -13.54 -8.93 11.01
C VAL A 187 -12.27 -9.77 10.83
N ALA A 188 -11.21 -9.20 10.23
CA ALA A 188 -9.94 -9.89 10.06
C ALA A 188 -9.31 -10.29 11.40
N GLN A 189 -9.41 -9.44 12.41
CA GLN A 189 -8.93 -9.73 13.76
C GLN A 189 -9.69 -10.93 14.38
N SER A 190 -11.01 -10.97 14.25
CA SER A 190 -11.84 -12.09 14.73
C SER A 190 -11.48 -13.41 14.02
N LEU A 191 -11.25 -13.37 12.70
CA LEU A 191 -10.82 -14.55 11.94
C LEU A 191 -9.43 -15.04 12.37
N TYR A 192 -8.53 -14.12 12.66
CA TYR A 192 -7.20 -14.45 13.19
C TYR A 192 -7.28 -15.10 14.58
N GLU A 193 -8.08 -14.55 15.48
CA GLU A 193 -8.29 -15.12 16.82
C GLU A 193 -8.92 -16.51 16.76
N SER A 194 -9.76 -16.76 15.76
CA SER A 194 -10.32 -18.08 15.43
C SER A 194 -9.34 -18.98 14.66
N LYS A 195 -8.09 -18.53 14.41
CA LYS A 195 -7.04 -19.27 13.69
C LYS A 195 -7.39 -19.64 12.24
N LEU A 196 -8.26 -18.88 11.60
CA LEU A 196 -8.67 -19.09 10.22
C LEU A 196 -7.78 -18.35 9.22
N ILE A 197 -7.11 -17.29 9.63
CA ILE A 197 -6.17 -16.52 8.81
C ILE A 197 -4.89 -16.20 9.59
N SER A 198 -3.83 -15.82 8.89
CA SER A 198 -2.61 -15.28 9.48
C SER A 198 -2.83 -13.88 10.06
N TYR A 199 -1.85 -13.35 10.80
CA TYR A 199 -1.95 -12.04 11.46
C TYR A 199 -2.27 -10.91 10.47
N PRO A 200 -3.41 -10.20 10.61
CA PRO A 200 -3.90 -9.29 9.59
C PRO A 200 -3.08 -8.01 9.43
N ARG A 201 -2.35 -7.57 10.47
CA ARG A 201 -1.51 -6.36 10.41
C ARG A 201 -0.11 -6.66 9.91
N THR A 202 -0.01 -7.40 8.83
CA THR A 202 1.26 -7.66 8.14
C THR A 202 1.46 -6.69 6.98
N GLY A 203 2.70 -6.26 6.77
CA GLY A 203 3.09 -5.47 5.60
C GLY A 203 3.59 -6.33 4.43
N SER A 204 3.73 -7.65 4.63
CA SER A 204 4.17 -8.56 3.58
C SER A 204 2.98 -9.08 2.78
N ARG A 205 3.16 -9.15 1.47
CA ARG A 205 2.24 -9.78 0.52
C ARG A 205 2.78 -11.10 -0.02
N TYR A 206 3.84 -11.59 0.62
CA TYR A 206 4.53 -12.82 0.26
C TYR A 206 4.44 -13.80 1.41
N ILE A 207 4.52 -15.07 1.11
CA ILE A 207 4.63 -16.18 2.06
C ILE A 207 6.03 -16.75 2.02
N SER A 208 6.45 -17.42 3.08
CA SER A 208 7.73 -18.13 3.14
C SER A 208 7.64 -19.46 2.39
N ASP A 209 8.79 -20.01 1.99
CA ASP A 209 8.86 -21.24 1.19
C ASP A 209 8.27 -22.45 1.91
N ASP A 210 8.38 -22.52 3.23
CA ASP A 210 7.78 -23.56 4.06
C ASP A 210 6.25 -23.50 4.06
N VAL A 211 5.65 -22.31 4.10
CA VAL A 211 4.19 -22.14 3.98
C VAL A 211 3.74 -22.41 2.54
N PHE A 212 4.55 -22.03 1.54
CA PHE A 212 4.23 -22.30 0.14
C PHE A 212 4.04 -23.81 -0.14
N ALA A 213 4.85 -24.64 0.50
CA ALA A 213 4.74 -26.10 0.36
C ALA A 213 3.40 -26.69 0.89
N GLU A 214 2.71 -25.99 1.79
CA GLU A 214 1.44 -26.41 2.36
C GLU A 214 0.21 -25.99 1.53
N ILE A 215 0.37 -25.02 0.60
CA ILE A 215 -0.74 -24.46 -0.19
C ILE A 215 -1.51 -25.49 -1.01
N PRO A 216 -0.87 -26.47 -1.71
CA PRO A 216 -1.63 -27.45 -2.49
C PRO A 216 -2.60 -28.26 -1.64
N ALA A 217 -2.20 -28.64 -0.43
CA ALA A 217 -3.06 -29.37 0.50
C ALA A 217 -4.22 -28.50 1.01
N LEU A 218 -3.95 -27.22 1.30
CA LEU A 218 -4.96 -26.26 1.72
C LEU A 218 -6.01 -26.01 0.62
N ILE A 219 -5.59 -25.84 -0.63
CA ILE A 219 -6.50 -25.66 -1.77
C ILE A 219 -7.40 -26.90 -1.94
N GLY A 220 -6.83 -28.09 -1.80
CA GLY A 220 -7.60 -29.34 -1.88
C GLY A 220 -8.65 -29.52 -0.77
N GLN A 221 -8.50 -28.82 0.36
CA GLN A 221 -9.51 -28.81 1.43
C GLN A 221 -10.63 -27.77 1.21
N LEU A 222 -10.39 -26.76 0.38
CA LEU A 222 -11.33 -25.68 0.10
C LEU A 222 -12.15 -25.93 -1.17
N SER A 223 -11.76 -26.87 -2.01
CA SER A 223 -12.45 -27.30 -3.23
C SER A 223 -13.41 -28.46 -2.96
#